data_68d5768ff668693924930cd1a521485d
#
_entry.id   68d5768ff668693924930cd1a521485d
#
_cell.length_a   1.000
_cell.length_b   1.000
_cell.length_c   1.000
_cell.angle_alpha   90.00
_cell.angle_beta   90.00
_cell.angle_gamma   90.00
#
_symmetry.space_group_name_H-M   'P 1'
#
loop_
_entity.id
_entity.type
_entity.pdbx_description
1 polymer ?
#
loop_
_entity_poly.entity_id
_entity_poly.type
_entity_poly.pdbx_seq_one_letter_code
_entity_poly.pdbx_strand_id
1 'polypeptide(L)'
;MSAKCTSAWFCLVCEFLSNSVRIVYFMWWYDKSTAQMARYFYHDFLWEDNINMFGVLKSGGIIMIPIILCGIFATFIIIERCFYFYLTKKRDAKLLFDLDDLIAKGKLGEAEKICGEVETPLAIVLKKALSCRMWDERDLKDAVETELSSVVSRYEHWLTPLGTISNISTLIGLLGTVTGNIKAFAVLGAGGTMGDPAVLAGAIAEALVTTVAGLIVAIPAVIFYNYFVSRVNRRISDMEKSVTNVVIRLTGRVR
;
A
#
# COMPACT_ATOMS: atom_id res chain seq x y z
N MET A 1 3.14 -39.64 -10.77
CA MET A 1 3.02 -39.03 -9.43
C MET A 1 3.59 -37.62 -9.44
N SER A 2 3.03 -36.66 -10.20
CA SER A 2 3.58 -35.29 -10.27
C SER A 2 2.53 -34.18 -10.47
N ALA A 3 1.23 -34.50 -10.32
CA ALA A 3 0.16 -33.53 -10.60
C ALA A 3 -0.49 -32.89 -9.35
N LYS A 4 -0.06 -33.26 -8.14
CA LYS A 4 -0.69 -32.78 -6.89
C LYS A 4 0.02 -31.61 -6.20
N CYS A 5 1.20 -31.21 -6.67
CA CYS A 5 1.96 -30.10 -6.02
C CYS A 5 1.68 -28.72 -6.63
N THR A 6 1.13 -28.67 -7.84
CA THR A 6 0.81 -27.40 -8.54
C THR A 6 -0.54 -26.80 -8.15
N SER A 7 -1.44 -27.60 -7.57
CA SER A 7 -2.76 -27.14 -7.14
C SER A 7 -2.73 -26.34 -5.83
N ALA A 8 -1.76 -26.59 -4.95
CA ALA A 8 -1.64 -25.89 -3.65
C ALA A 8 -1.19 -24.43 -3.82
N TRP A 9 -0.30 -24.16 -4.76
CA TRP A 9 0.13 -22.78 -5.08
C TRP A 9 -0.98 -21.98 -5.76
N PHE A 10 -1.78 -22.64 -6.57
CA PHE A 10 -2.91 -22.01 -7.25
C PHE A 10 -4.07 -21.71 -6.30
N CYS A 11 -4.35 -22.60 -5.36
CA CYS A 11 -5.27 -22.33 -4.27
C CYS A 11 -4.80 -21.15 -3.42
N LEU A 12 -3.51 -21.04 -3.12
CA LEU A 12 -2.93 -19.93 -2.38
C LEU A 12 -3.07 -18.58 -3.12
N VAL A 13 -2.84 -18.54 -4.43
CA VAL A 13 -2.99 -17.30 -5.22
C VAL A 13 -4.47 -16.94 -5.41
N CYS A 14 -5.34 -17.93 -5.62
CA CYS A 14 -6.79 -17.70 -5.71
C CYS A 14 -7.41 -17.36 -4.34
N GLU A 15 -6.98 -18.02 -3.26
CA GLU A 15 -7.34 -17.63 -1.87
C GLU A 15 -6.75 -16.28 -1.50
N PHE A 16 -5.55 -15.95 -2.01
CA PHE A 16 -4.88 -14.69 -1.77
C PHE A 16 -5.59 -13.53 -2.50
N LEU A 17 -6.03 -13.73 -3.74
CA LEU A 17 -6.89 -12.79 -4.47
C LEU A 17 -8.28 -12.70 -3.84
N SER A 18 -8.86 -13.82 -3.41
CA SER A 18 -10.14 -13.86 -2.66
C SER A 18 -10.01 -13.22 -1.28
N ASN A 19 -8.88 -13.37 -0.58
CA ASN A 19 -8.59 -12.66 0.66
C ASN A 19 -8.33 -11.17 0.44
N SER A 20 -7.72 -10.77 -0.68
CA SER A 20 -7.61 -9.36 -1.06
C SER A 20 -8.99 -8.73 -1.28
N VAL A 21 -9.92 -9.47 -1.87
CA VAL A 21 -11.34 -9.07 -1.97
C VAL A 21 -12.00 -9.01 -0.58
N ARG A 22 -11.72 -9.94 0.33
CA ARG A 22 -12.19 -9.88 1.72
C ARG A 22 -11.61 -8.71 2.51
N ILE A 23 -10.35 -8.35 2.26
CA ILE A 23 -9.71 -7.16 2.84
C ILE A 23 -10.34 -5.89 2.27
N VAL A 24 -10.67 -5.86 0.98
CA VAL A 24 -11.45 -4.79 0.34
C VAL A 24 -12.87 -4.71 0.96
N TYR A 25 -13.52 -5.84 1.26
CA TYR A 25 -14.80 -5.86 1.99
C TYR A 25 -14.67 -5.38 3.44
N PHE A 26 -13.57 -5.69 4.11
CA PHE A 26 -13.28 -5.17 5.46
C PHE A 26 -12.98 -3.67 5.44
N MET A 27 -12.28 -3.18 4.42
CA MET A 27 -12.09 -1.74 4.17
C MET A 27 -13.39 -1.05 3.75
N TRP A 28 -14.31 -1.74 3.04
CA TRP A 28 -15.60 -1.22 2.64
C TRP A 28 -16.49 -0.85 3.84
N TRP A 29 -16.42 -1.59 4.91
CA TRP A 29 -17.13 -1.25 6.15
C TRP A 29 -16.58 0.03 6.79
N TYR A 30 -15.38 0.45 6.41
CA TYR A 30 -14.70 1.61 6.97
C TYR A 30 -14.75 2.87 6.10
N ASP A 31 -14.83 2.77 4.76
CA ASP A 31 -14.93 3.92 3.85
C ASP A 31 -15.66 3.56 2.54
N LYS A 32 -16.89 4.09 2.38
CA LYS A 32 -17.81 3.73 1.28
C LYS A 32 -17.34 4.13 -0.12
N SER A 33 -16.47 5.14 -0.27
CA SER A 33 -16.18 5.72 -1.59
C SER A 33 -15.13 4.95 -2.40
N THR A 34 -14.07 4.45 -1.76
CA THR A 34 -13.00 3.67 -2.42
C THR A 34 -13.38 2.22 -2.67
N ALA A 35 -14.25 1.66 -1.82
CA ALA A 35 -14.74 0.31 -1.95
C ALA A 35 -15.65 0.10 -3.15
N GLN A 36 -16.38 1.12 -3.56
CA GLN A 36 -17.29 1.02 -4.69
C GLN A 36 -16.54 0.88 -6.02
N MET A 37 -15.46 1.63 -6.22
CA MET A 37 -14.59 1.50 -7.42
C MET A 37 -13.87 0.15 -7.47
N ALA A 38 -13.33 -0.32 -6.35
CA ALA A 38 -12.66 -1.61 -6.29
C ALA A 38 -13.63 -2.77 -6.56
N ARG A 39 -14.90 -2.68 -6.11
CA ARG A 39 -15.94 -3.68 -6.35
C ARG A 39 -16.28 -3.78 -7.84
N TYR A 40 -16.51 -2.67 -8.54
CA TYR A 40 -16.80 -2.67 -9.97
C TYR A 40 -15.67 -3.29 -10.76
N PHE A 41 -14.41 -2.97 -10.43
CA PHE A 41 -13.26 -3.49 -11.14
C PHE A 41 -13.05 -5.00 -10.93
N TYR A 42 -13.22 -5.50 -9.69
CA TYR A 42 -12.99 -6.91 -9.39
C TYR A 42 -14.19 -7.81 -9.73
N HIS A 43 -15.41 -7.35 -9.54
CA HIS A 43 -16.59 -8.18 -9.74
C HIS A 43 -16.98 -8.30 -11.21
N ASP A 44 -17.02 -7.17 -11.93
CA ASP A 44 -17.51 -7.17 -13.31
C ASP A 44 -16.41 -7.55 -14.32
N PHE A 45 -15.13 -7.31 -13.99
CA PHE A 45 -14.02 -7.59 -14.91
C PHE A 45 -13.37 -8.97 -14.73
N LEU A 46 -13.30 -9.48 -13.51
CA LEU A 46 -12.57 -10.73 -13.23
C LEU A 46 -13.45 -11.97 -13.04
N TRP A 47 -14.76 -11.82 -12.81
CA TRP A 47 -15.61 -12.95 -12.47
C TRP A 47 -16.46 -13.48 -13.63
N GLU A 48 -16.74 -12.67 -14.63
CA GLU A 48 -17.68 -13.04 -15.71
C GLU A 48 -17.07 -13.94 -16.80
N ASP A 49 -15.75 -13.92 -16.96
CA ASP A 49 -15.04 -14.82 -17.87
C ASP A 49 -14.25 -15.88 -17.11
N ASN A 50 -14.55 -17.15 -17.37
CA ASN A 50 -13.76 -18.34 -17.02
C ASN A 50 -12.39 -18.30 -17.75
N ILE A 51 -11.65 -17.20 -17.60
CA ILE A 51 -10.31 -17.07 -18.15
C ILE A 51 -9.45 -18.07 -17.39
N ASN A 52 -9.00 -19.12 -18.09
CA ASN A 52 -8.01 -20.06 -17.58
C ASN A 52 -6.72 -19.27 -17.26
N MET A 53 -6.66 -18.67 -16.06
CA MET A 53 -5.51 -17.85 -15.62
C MET A 53 -4.18 -18.58 -15.79
N PHE A 54 -4.19 -19.91 -15.73
CA PHE A 54 -3.01 -20.72 -15.99
C PHE A 54 -2.58 -20.72 -17.46
N GLY A 55 -3.55 -20.73 -18.38
CA GLY A 55 -3.29 -20.57 -19.81
C GLY A 55 -2.71 -19.19 -20.12
N VAL A 56 -3.28 -18.15 -19.55
CA VAL A 56 -2.84 -16.76 -19.66
C VAL A 56 -1.41 -16.57 -19.09
N LEU A 57 -1.12 -17.18 -17.95
CA LEU A 57 0.22 -17.12 -17.35
C LEU A 57 1.28 -17.80 -18.24
N LYS A 58 0.93 -18.92 -18.87
CA LYS A 58 1.81 -19.65 -19.77
C LYS A 58 2.00 -18.94 -21.11
N SER A 59 1.01 -18.20 -21.55
CA SER A 59 1.03 -17.44 -22.82
C SER A 59 1.82 -16.12 -22.73
N GLY A 60 2.06 -15.56 -21.54
CA GLY A 60 2.70 -14.25 -21.37
C GLY A 60 4.24 -14.27 -21.36
N GLY A 61 4.89 -15.45 -21.59
CA GLY A 61 6.34 -15.55 -21.72
C GLY A 61 7.13 -15.12 -20.47
N ILE A 62 8.44 -14.80 -20.68
CA ILE A 62 9.38 -14.50 -19.59
C ILE A 62 9.08 -13.20 -18.85
N ILE A 63 8.42 -12.23 -19.53
CA ILE A 63 8.03 -10.92 -18.97
C ILE A 63 6.96 -11.06 -17.89
N MET A 64 6.23 -12.17 -17.86
CA MET A 64 5.23 -12.43 -16.83
C MET A 64 5.83 -12.59 -15.43
N ILE A 65 7.06 -13.09 -15.33
CA ILE A 65 7.74 -13.35 -14.04
C ILE A 65 7.87 -12.06 -13.21
N PRO A 66 8.48 -10.97 -13.73
CA PRO A 66 8.57 -9.72 -12.97
C PRO A 66 7.21 -9.09 -12.63
N ILE A 67 6.18 -9.25 -13.49
CA ILE A 67 4.84 -8.75 -13.20
C ILE A 67 4.23 -9.48 -11.99
N ILE A 68 4.37 -10.81 -11.93
CA ILE A 68 3.89 -11.62 -10.81
C ILE A 68 4.61 -11.25 -9.52
N LEU A 69 5.93 -11.08 -9.56
CA LEU A 69 6.71 -10.62 -8.40
C LEU A 69 6.22 -9.25 -7.91
N CYS A 70 6.02 -8.29 -8.80
CA CYS A 70 5.44 -6.99 -8.46
C CYS A 70 4.07 -7.14 -7.80
N GLY A 71 3.21 -8.01 -8.29
CA GLY A 71 1.89 -8.28 -7.72
C GLY A 71 1.97 -8.84 -6.30
N ILE A 72 2.86 -9.80 -6.05
CA ILE A 72 3.09 -10.39 -4.72
C ILE A 72 3.59 -9.32 -3.74
N PHE A 73 4.60 -8.53 -4.13
CA PHE A 73 5.14 -7.46 -3.28
C PHE A 73 4.11 -6.38 -3.00
N ALA A 74 3.34 -5.93 -4.02
CA ALA A 74 2.28 -4.94 -3.84
C ALA A 74 1.25 -5.43 -2.82
N THR A 75 0.79 -6.66 -2.95
CA THR A 75 -0.21 -7.22 -2.04
C THR A 75 0.32 -7.38 -0.62
N PHE A 76 1.58 -7.81 -0.47
CA PHE A 76 2.24 -7.88 0.84
C PHE A 76 2.28 -6.52 1.52
N ILE A 77 2.70 -5.46 0.81
CA ILE A 77 2.75 -4.08 1.34
C ILE A 77 1.35 -3.60 1.72
N ILE A 78 0.35 -3.86 0.90
CA ILE A 78 -1.05 -3.45 1.16
C ILE A 78 -1.56 -4.07 2.46
N ILE A 79 -1.36 -5.38 2.65
CA ILE A 79 -1.81 -6.11 3.85
C ILE A 79 -1.09 -5.57 5.09
N GLU A 80 0.25 -5.45 5.02
CA GLU A 80 1.06 -4.92 6.13
C GLU A 80 0.58 -3.52 6.53
N ARG A 81 0.37 -2.62 5.56
CA ARG A 81 -0.08 -1.26 5.82
C ARG A 81 -1.49 -1.17 6.39
N CYS A 82 -2.42 -1.96 5.88
CA CYS A 82 -3.77 -2.05 6.45
C CYS A 82 -3.72 -2.43 7.93
N PHE A 83 -2.94 -3.45 8.28
CA PHE A 83 -2.80 -3.93 9.64
C PHE A 83 -2.12 -2.90 10.55
N TYR A 84 -1.04 -2.28 10.07
CA TYR A 84 -0.32 -1.22 10.78
C TYR A 84 -1.23 -0.03 11.13
N PHE A 85 -1.97 0.51 10.16
CA PHE A 85 -2.87 1.64 10.40
C PHE A 85 -4.03 1.30 11.34
N TYR A 86 -4.55 0.08 11.27
CA TYR A 86 -5.61 -0.37 12.16
C TYR A 86 -5.15 -0.45 13.63
N LEU A 87 -3.98 -1.04 13.88
CA LEU A 87 -3.42 -1.17 15.23
C LEU A 87 -3.03 0.19 15.81
N THR A 88 -2.34 1.01 15.03
CA THR A 88 -1.88 2.33 15.46
C THR A 88 -3.06 3.23 15.85
N LYS A 89 -4.16 3.19 15.07
CA LYS A 89 -5.37 3.97 15.40
C LYS A 89 -5.93 3.68 16.79
N LYS A 90 -6.03 2.41 17.16
CA LYS A 90 -6.56 2.00 18.47
C LYS A 90 -5.64 2.42 19.61
N ARG A 91 -4.32 2.28 19.41
CA ARG A 91 -3.31 2.64 20.42
C ARG A 91 -3.26 4.15 20.65
N ASP A 92 -3.26 4.95 19.58
CA ASP A 92 -3.25 6.41 19.65
C ASP A 92 -4.49 6.97 20.36
N ALA A 93 -5.68 6.44 20.07
CA ALA A 93 -6.91 6.89 20.70
C ALA A 93 -6.90 6.64 22.22
N LYS A 94 -6.41 5.46 22.66
CA LYS A 94 -6.28 5.15 24.07
C LYS A 94 -5.23 6.06 24.73
N LEU A 95 -4.07 6.22 24.11
CA LEU A 95 -3.00 7.08 24.60
C LEU A 95 -3.46 8.52 24.83
N LEU A 96 -4.17 9.11 23.86
CA LEU A 96 -4.69 10.48 23.99
C LEU A 96 -5.68 10.62 25.16
N PHE A 97 -6.55 9.64 25.34
CA PHE A 97 -7.51 9.65 26.46
C PHE A 97 -6.79 9.59 27.81
N ASP A 98 -5.83 8.68 27.96
CA ASP A 98 -5.04 8.52 29.19
C ASP A 98 -4.18 9.78 29.48
N LEU A 99 -3.62 10.39 28.43
CA LEU A 99 -2.81 11.62 28.55
C LEU A 99 -3.64 12.85 28.94
N ASP A 100 -4.83 13.04 28.38
CA ASP A 100 -5.69 14.16 28.72
C ASP A 100 -6.03 14.18 30.21
N ASP A 101 -6.32 13.01 30.81
CA ASP A 101 -6.61 12.86 32.22
C ASP A 101 -5.37 13.16 33.12
N LEU A 102 -4.19 12.68 32.72
CA LEU A 102 -2.95 12.91 33.46
C LEU A 102 -2.46 14.36 33.37
N ILE A 103 -2.58 15.00 32.22
CA ILE A 103 -2.23 16.41 32.04
C ILE A 103 -3.18 17.29 32.86
N ALA A 104 -4.48 16.99 32.88
CA ALA A 104 -5.47 17.71 33.68
C ALA A 104 -5.17 17.60 35.20
N LYS A 105 -4.64 16.48 35.65
CA LYS A 105 -4.23 16.24 37.05
C LYS A 105 -2.82 16.77 37.38
N GLY A 106 -2.09 17.33 36.42
CA GLY A 106 -0.74 17.85 36.62
C GLY A 106 0.34 16.78 36.79
N LYS A 107 0.03 15.50 36.50
CA LYS A 107 0.94 14.35 36.66
C LYS A 107 1.82 14.12 35.43
N LEU A 108 2.59 15.12 35.05
CA LEU A 108 3.38 15.11 33.80
C LEU A 108 4.45 14.01 33.76
N GLY A 109 5.02 13.60 34.91
CA GLY A 109 5.98 12.51 34.96
C GLY A 109 5.37 11.13 34.69
N GLU A 110 4.10 10.88 35.10
CA GLU A 110 3.37 9.67 34.77
C GLU A 110 2.98 9.69 33.26
N ALA A 111 2.57 10.81 32.74
CA ALA A 111 2.27 11.01 31.31
C ALA A 111 3.47 10.67 30.41
N GLU A 112 4.68 11.12 30.79
CA GLU A 112 5.92 10.82 30.08
C GLU A 112 6.25 9.32 30.07
N LYS A 113 6.01 8.60 31.21
CA LYS A 113 6.20 7.16 31.29
C LYS A 113 5.26 6.38 30.38
N ILE A 114 3.98 6.72 30.38
CA ILE A 114 2.98 6.09 29.50
C ILE A 114 3.34 6.29 28.02
N CYS A 115 3.80 7.49 27.64
CA CYS A 115 4.31 7.72 26.29
C CYS A 115 5.55 6.87 25.96
N GLY A 116 6.35 6.51 26.97
CA GLY A 116 7.50 5.63 26.79
C GLY A 116 7.18 4.16 26.61
N GLU A 117 6.02 3.71 27.12
CA GLU A 117 5.56 2.31 27.03
C GLU A 117 4.82 2.01 25.73
N VAL A 118 4.27 3.05 25.09
CA VAL A 118 3.50 2.91 23.85
C VAL A 118 4.38 3.24 22.66
N GLU A 119 4.72 2.23 21.85
CA GLU A 119 5.53 2.39 20.63
C GLU A 119 4.69 2.85 19.44
N THR A 120 4.03 4.01 19.55
CA THR A 120 3.36 4.63 18.42
C THR A 120 4.08 5.91 17.99
N PRO A 121 3.96 6.29 16.70
CA PRO A 121 4.53 7.53 16.22
C PRO A 121 4.08 8.76 17.01
N LEU A 122 2.80 8.82 17.39
CA LEU A 122 2.26 9.89 18.23
C LEU A 122 2.90 9.91 19.63
N ALA A 123 3.09 8.74 20.24
CA ALA A 123 3.72 8.62 21.57
C ALA A 123 5.15 9.15 21.57
N ILE A 124 5.92 8.93 20.51
CA ILE A 124 7.30 9.42 20.37
C ILE A 124 7.32 10.94 20.39
N VAL A 125 6.47 11.60 19.61
CA VAL A 125 6.40 13.07 19.54
C VAL A 125 5.91 13.66 20.86
N LEU A 126 4.87 13.05 21.49
CA LEU A 126 4.35 13.53 22.77
C LEU A 126 5.35 13.32 23.91
N LYS A 127 6.09 12.21 23.91
CA LYS A 127 7.19 11.99 24.86
C LYS A 127 8.25 13.08 24.72
N LYS A 128 8.62 13.45 23.48
CA LYS A 128 9.58 14.55 23.24
C LYS A 128 9.04 15.86 23.77
N ALA A 129 7.79 16.19 23.51
CA ALA A 129 7.14 17.41 24.02
C ALA A 129 7.14 17.45 25.57
N LEU A 130 6.85 16.34 26.24
CA LEU A 130 6.85 16.23 27.69
C LEU A 130 8.25 16.29 28.30
N SER A 131 9.25 15.69 27.67
CA SER A 131 10.65 15.73 28.15
C SER A 131 11.28 17.13 28.02
N CYS A 132 10.91 17.88 26.98
CA CYS A 132 11.41 19.24 26.74
C CYS A 132 10.54 20.33 27.40
N ARG A 133 9.58 20.00 28.26
CA ARG A 133 8.61 20.94 28.87
C ARG A 133 9.23 22.12 29.65
N MET A 134 10.47 22.00 30.09
CA MET A 134 11.21 23.04 30.83
C MET A 134 11.97 23.99 29.91
N TRP A 135 11.96 23.74 28.61
CA TRP A 135 12.63 24.58 27.62
C TRP A 135 11.81 25.84 27.32
N ASP A 136 12.43 26.84 26.68
CA ASP A 136 11.70 27.98 26.16
C ASP A 136 10.70 27.52 25.08
N GLU A 137 9.62 28.30 24.91
CA GLU A 137 8.53 27.98 23.99
C GLU A 137 9.01 27.73 22.55
N ARG A 138 10.01 28.52 22.10
CA ARG A 138 10.57 28.38 20.75
C ARG A 138 11.32 27.08 20.60
N ASP A 139 12.22 26.82 21.53
CA ASP A 139 13.05 25.58 21.51
C ASP A 139 12.20 24.32 21.64
N LEU A 140 11.13 24.38 22.44
CA LEU A 140 10.17 23.29 22.59
C LEU A 140 9.45 23.02 21.25
N LYS A 141 8.99 24.05 20.57
CA LYS A 141 8.32 23.92 19.26
C LYS A 141 9.27 23.34 18.20
N ASP A 142 10.48 23.85 18.12
CA ASP A 142 11.48 23.40 17.16
C ASP A 142 11.87 21.93 17.40
N ALA A 143 12.02 21.52 18.66
CA ALA A 143 12.30 20.14 19.04
C ALA A 143 11.15 19.18 18.66
N VAL A 144 9.91 19.62 18.87
CA VAL A 144 8.71 18.85 18.55
C VAL A 144 8.51 18.74 17.04
N GLU A 145 8.74 19.81 16.29
CA GLU A 145 8.63 19.85 14.82
C GLU A 145 9.69 18.93 14.17
N THR A 146 10.91 18.95 14.71
CA THR A 146 11.98 18.05 14.27
C THR A 146 11.60 16.58 14.48
N GLU A 147 11.05 16.23 15.64
CA GLU A 147 10.63 14.88 15.95
C GLU A 147 9.43 14.46 15.08
N LEU A 148 8.48 15.36 14.85
CA LEU A 148 7.34 15.13 13.98
C LEU A 148 7.79 14.82 12.54
N SER A 149 8.74 15.55 12.00
CA SER A 149 9.31 15.33 10.66
C SER A 149 9.96 13.94 10.55
N SER A 150 10.68 13.51 11.59
CA SER A 150 11.26 12.16 11.67
C SER A 150 10.19 11.07 11.62
N VAL A 151 9.10 11.27 12.34
CA VAL A 151 7.97 10.33 12.40
C VAL A 151 7.21 10.26 11.09
N VAL A 152 7.03 11.39 10.39
CA VAL A 152 6.43 11.44 9.04
C VAL A 152 7.17 10.53 8.07
N SER A 153 8.50 10.60 8.05
CA SER A 153 9.34 9.76 7.20
C SER A 153 9.10 8.25 7.44
N ARG A 154 8.83 7.82 8.69
CA ARG A 154 8.49 6.43 9.01
C ARG A 154 7.13 6.00 8.45
N TYR A 155 6.14 6.90 8.40
CA TYR A 155 4.84 6.61 7.79
C TYR A 155 4.96 6.42 6.29
N GLU A 156 5.79 7.20 5.62
CA GLU A 156 5.94 7.20 4.16
C GLU A 156 6.81 6.07 3.62
N HIS A 157 7.66 5.48 4.46
CA HIS A 157 8.71 4.53 4.06
C HIS A 157 8.22 3.39 3.15
N TRP A 158 7.07 2.77 3.44
CA TRP A 158 6.51 1.69 2.63
C TRP A 158 5.55 2.15 1.53
N LEU A 159 5.15 3.41 1.51
CA LEU A 159 4.30 3.94 0.46
C LEU A 159 5.07 4.16 -0.83
N THR A 160 6.30 4.67 -0.74
CA THR A 160 7.16 4.90 -1.90
C THR A 160 7.38 3.63 -2.73
N PRO A 161 7.76 2.46 -2.14
CA PRO A 161 7.83 1.22 -2.89
C PRO A 161 6.51 0.81 -3.56
N LEU A 162 5.37 0.99 -2.90
CA LEU A 162 4.06 0.66 -3.49
C LEU A 162 3.75 1.51 -4.73
N GLY A 163 4.00 2.81 -4.67
CA GLY A 163 3.86 3.71 -5.82
C GLY A 163 4.82 3.36 -6.96
N THR A 164 6.06 2.98 -6.63
CA THR A 164 7.04 2.54 -7.60
C THR A 164 6.63 1.24 -8.29
N ILE A 165 6.15 0.24 -7.55
CA ILE A 165 5.66 -1.04 -8.10
C ILE A 165 4.50 -0.80 -9.06
N SER A 166 3.57 0.08 -8.71
CA SER A 166 2.44 0.45 -9.56
C SER A 166 2.89 0.97 -10.94
N ASN A 167 3.83 1.93 -10.94
CA ASN A 167 4.37 2.50 -12.18
C ASN A 167 5.18 1.46 -12.98
N ILE A 168 6.06 0.71 -12.31
CA ILE A 168 6.90 -0.31 -12.95
C ILE A 168 6.04 -1.42 -13.57
N SER A 169 4.99 -1.87 -12.90
CA SER A 169 4.10 -2.93 -13.44
C SER A 169 3.46 -2.52 -14.75
N THR A 170 3.03 -1.26 -14.87
CA THR A 170 2.49 -0.70 -16.11
C THR A 170 3.55 -0.66 -17.22
N LEU A 171 4.76 -0.21 -16.90
CA LEU A 171 5.87 -0.12 -17.86
C LEU A 171 6.34 -1.50 -18.34
N ILE A 172 6.38 -2.49 -17.44
CA ILE A 172 6.71 -3.88 -17.81
C ILE A 172 5.61 -4.47 -18.70
N GLY A 173 4.35 -4.18 -18.44
CA GLY A 173 3.23 -4.56 -19.31
C GLY A 173 3.39 -3.96 -20.73
N LEU A 174 3.71 -2.69 -20.81
CA LEU A 174 4.00 -2.01 -22.09
C LEU A 174 5.24 -2.60 -22.79
N LEU A 175 6.30 -2.91 -22.04
CA LEU A 175 7.49 -3.60 -22.59
C LEU A 175 7.10 -4.94 -23.25
N GLY A 176 6.11 -5.63 -22.68
CA GLY A 176 5.56 -6.87 -23.24
C GLY A 176 5.01 -6.65 -24.65
N THR A 177 4.26 -5.56 -24.90
CA THR A 177 3.75 -5.29 -26.24
C THR A 177 4.85 -4.95 -27.23
N VAL A 178 5.87 -4.20 -26.82
CA VAL A 178 7.00 -3.85 -27.69
C VAL A 178 7.77 -5.12 -28.08
N THR A 179 8.11 -5.98 -27.12
CA THR A 179 8.84 -7.22 -27.38
C THR A 179 8.03 -8.22 -28.20
N GLY A 180 6.72 -8.35 -27.95
CA GLY A 180 5.82 -9.18 -28.75
C GLY A 180 5.70 -8.69 -30.20
N ASN A 181 5.61 -7.39 -30.44
CA ASN A 181 5.60 -6.82 -31.78
C ASN A 181 6.95 -7.05 -32.50
N ILE A 182 8.08 -6.93 -31.82
CA ILE A 182 9.39 -7.25 -32.40
C ILE A 182 9.44 -8.72 -32.85
N LYS A 183 8.97 -9.66 -32.03
CA LYS A 183 8.85 -11.09 -32.39
C LYS A 183 7.95 -11.28 -33.62
N ALA A 184 6.79 -10.64 -33.65
CA ALA A 184 5.84 -10.72 -34.75
C ALA A 184 6.46 -10.24 -36.07
N PHE A 185 7.15 -9.10 -36.07
CA PHE A 185 7.84 -8.58 -37.26
C PHE A 185 9.05 -9.41 -37.66
N ALA A 186 9.77 -10.04 -36.71
CA ALA A 186 10.88 -10.94 -37.03
C ALA A 186 10.38 -12.17 -37.81
N VAL A 187 9.21 -12.72 -37.46
CA VAL A 187 8.58 -13.84 -38.21
C VAL A 187 8.21 -13.41 -39.62
N LEU A 188 7.67 -12.23 -39.81
CA LEU A 188 7.35 -11.67 -41.14
C LEU A 188 8.60 -11.43 -42.00
N GLY A 189 9.68 -10.97 -41.41
CA GLY A 189 10.94 -10.66 -42.12
C GLY A 189 11.77 -11.88 -42.50
N ALA A 190 11.64 -12.99 -41.76
CA ALA A 190 12.40 -14.22 -42.01
C ALA A 190 11.78 -15.14 -43.07
N GLY A 191 10.51 -14.97 -43.37
CA GLY A 191 9.77 -15.82 -44.32
C GLY A 191 9.64 -15.16 -45.68
N GLY A 192 10.37 -15.61 -46.69
CA GLY A 192 10.27 -15.17 -48.09
C GLY A 192 8.92 -15.46 -48.78
N THR A 193 8.02 -16.17 -48.16
CA THR A 193 6.63 -16.39 -48.58
C THR A 193 5.78 -16.56 -47.33
N MET A 194 4.94 -15.61 -46.99
CA MET A 194 3.90 -15.60 -45.92
C MET A 194 4.31 -16.41 -44.69
N GLY A 195 4.91 -15.73 -43.68
CA GLY A 195 5.18 -16.34 -42.37
C GLY A 195 3.90 -16.97 -41.82
N ASP A 196 4.06 -18.06 -41.03
CA ASP A 196 2.92 -18.79 -40.47
C ASP A 196 1.99 -17.84 -39.68
N PRO A 197 0.73 -17.63 -40.15
CA PRO A 197 -0.20 -16.73 -39.49
C PRO A 197 -0.49 -17.10 -38.02
N ALA A 198 -0.33 -18.39 -37.68
CA ALA A 198 -0.54 -18.86 -36.31
C ALA A 198 0.58 -18.40 -35.37
N VAL A 199 1.83 -18.40 -35.84
CA VAL A 199 2.98 -17.90 -35.06
C VAL A 199 2.88 -16.39 -34.86
N LEU A 200 2.47 -15.66 -35.89
CA LEU A 200 2.25 -14.21 -35.83
C LEU A 200 1.15 -13.88 -34.81
N ALA A 201 -0.01 -14.54 -34.91
CA ALA A 201 -1.12 -14.36 -33.98
C ALA A 201 -0.73 -14.70 -32.53
N GLY A 202 0.09 -15.73 -32.34
CA GLY A 202 0.63 -16.12 -31.03
C GLY A 202 1.51 -15.03 -30.41
N ALA A 203 2.42 -14.42 -31.18
CA ALA A 203 3.29 -13.35 -30.70
C ALA A 203 2.48 -12.10 -30.30
N ILE A 204 1.44 -11.74 -31.06
CA ILE A 204 0.55 -10.63 -30.76
C ILE A 204 -0.28 -10.93 -29.48
N ALA A 205 -0.80 -12.15 -29.35
CA ALA A 205 -1.55 -12.58 -28.18
C ALA A 205 -0.68 -12.53 -26.92
N GLU A 206 0.58 -13.03 -26.96
CA GLU A 206 1.56 -12.92 -25.86
C GLU A 206 1.74 -11.46 -25.41
N ALA A 207 1.88 -10.55 -26.38
CA ALA A 207 2.05 -9.12 -26.14
C ALA A 207 0.85 -8.50 -25.39
N LEU A 208 -0.37 -8.81 -25.84
CA LEU A 208 -1.58 -8.27 -25.24
C LEU A 208 -1.81 -8.82 -23.83
N VAL A 209 -1.55 -10.10 -23.61
CA VAL A 209 -1.69 -10.76 -22.30
C VAL A 209 -0.75 -10.14 -21.25
N THR A 210 0.49 -9.84 -21.60
CA THR A 210 1.43 -9.21 -20.67
C THR A 210 1.00 -7.80 -20.27
N THR A 211 0.41 -7.04 -21.19
CA THR A 211 -0.12 -5.71 -20.89
C THR A 211 -1.30 -5.77 -19.95
N VAL A 212 -2.25 -6.66 -20.22
CA VAL A 212 -3.41 -6.86 -19.34
C VAL A 212 -2.95 -7.28 -17.94
N ALA A 213 -2.00 -8.21 -17.83
CA ALA A 213 -1.44 -8.63 -16.55
C ALA A 213 -0.77 -7.46 -15.79
N GLY A 214 0.01 -6.63 -16.48
CA GLY A 214 0.62 -5.43 -15.90
C GLY A 214 -0.42 -4.46 -15.35
N LEU A 215 -1.51 -4.21 -16.07
CA LEU A 215 -2.61 -3.36 -15.62
C LEU A 215 -3.39 -3.95 -14.44
N ILE A 216 -3.63 -5.26 -14.40
CA ILE A 216 -4.30 -5.93 -13.28
C ILE A 216 -3.51 -5.74 -11.97
N VAL A 217 -2.19 -5.70 -12.02
CA VAL A 217 -1.35 -5.40 -10.84
C VAL A 217 -1.31 -3.91 -10.55
N ALA A 218 -1.13 -3.08 -11.58
CA ALA A 218 -0.91 -1.65 -11.41
C ALA A 218 -2.14 -0.90 -10.87
N ILE A 219 -3.33 -1.20 -11.38
CA ILE A 219 -4.54 -0.44 -11.02
C ILE A 219 -4.86 -0.57 -9.52
N PRO A 220 -4.94 -1.76 -8.91
CA PRO A 220 -5.13 -1.87 -7.46
C PRO A 220 -3.99 -1.20 -6.67
N ALA A 221 -2.74 -1.36 -7.11
CA ALA A 221 -1.59 -0.76 -6.43
C ALA A 221 -1.68 0.77 -6.38
N VAL A 222 -2.08 1.44 -7.49
CA VAL A 222 -2.32 2.91 -7.53
C VAL A 222 -3.45 3.31 -6.58
N ILE A 223 -4.58 2.58 -6.61
CA ILE A 223 -5.73 2.91 -5.78
C ILE A 223 -5.35 2.84 -4.28
N PHE A 224 -4.70 1.76 -3.86
CA PHE A 224 -4.26 1.61 -2.47
C PHE A 224 -3.15 2.59 -2.09
N TYR A 225 -2.22 2.89 -2.99
CA TYR A 225 -1.19 3.91 -2.78
C TYR A 225 -1.83 5.27 -2.47
N ASN A 226 -2.74 5.75 -3.32
CA ASN A 226 -3.43 7.04 -3.13
C ASN A 226 -4.28 7.05 -1.85
N TYR A 227 -4.93 5.94 -1.53
CA TYR A 227 -5.67 5.79 -0.28
C TYR A 227 -4.76 5.90 0.94
N PHE A 228 -3.62 5.21 0.95
CA PHE A 228 -2.69 5.26 2.08
C PHE A 228 -2.03 6.63 2.21
N VAL A 229 -1.64 7.28 1.11
CA VAL A 229 -1.10 8.65 1.13
C VAL A 229 -2.11 9.61 1.78
N SER A 230 -3.36 9.56 1.37
CA SER A 230 -4.43 10.37 1.97
C SER A 230 -4.62 10.06 3.46
N ARG A 231 -4.48 8.79 3.84
CA ARG A 231 -4.59 8.34 5.23
C ARG A 231 -3.43 8.82 6.09
N VAL A 232 -2.20 8.76 5.58
CA VAL A 232 -1.00 9.28 6.24
C VAL A 232 -1.14 10.78 6.46
N ASN A 233 -1.49 11.55 5.43
CA ASN A 233 -1.64 13.00 5.54
C ASN A 233 -2.66 13.41 6.60
N ARG A 234 -3.81 12.72 6.67
CA ARG A 234 -4.80 12.94 7.74
C ARG A 234 -4.23 12.63 9.12
N ARG A 235 -3.47 11.54 9.26
CA ARG A 235 -2.84 11.15 10.53
C ARG A 235 -1.82 12.17 10.99
N ILE A 236 -0.99 12.67 10.08
CA ILE A 236 -0.01 13.72 10.36
C ILE A 236 -0.73 14.97 10.87
N SER A 237 -1.78 15.40 10.17
CA SER A 237 -2.57 16.58 10.59
C SER A 237 -3.25 16.39 11.95
N ASP A 238 -3.77 15.20 12.25
CA ASP A 238 -4.37 14.90 13.56
C ASP A 238 -3.30 14.89 14.66
N MET A 239 -2.09 14.36 14.38
CA MET A 239 -0.97 14.38 15.31
C MET A 239 -0.50 15.80 15.59
N GLU A 240 -0.32 16.64 14.55
CA GLU A 240 0.06 18.05 14.69
C GLU A 240 -0.90 18.80 15.61
N LYS A 241 -2.21 18.62 15.42
CA LYS A 241 -3.23 19.24 16.29
C LYS A 241 -3.13 18.75 17.73
N SER A 242 -2.96 17.45 17.96
CA SER A 242 -2.88 16.87 19.29
C SER A 242 -1.63 17.35 20.02
N VAL A 243 -0.50 17.36 19.34
CA VAL A 243 0.79 17.82 19.88
C VAL A 243 0.73 19.32 20.18
N THR A 244 0.20 20.14 19.28
CA THR A 244 0.01 21.58 19.48
C THR A 244 -0.85 21.87 20.70
N ASN A 245 -1.96 21.13 20.89
CA ASN A 245 -2.81 21.28 22.06
C ASN A 245 -2.07 20.96 23.36
N VAL A 246 -1.24 19.91 23.37
CA VAL A 246 -0.41 19.55 24.53
C VAL A 246 0.63 20.65 24.81
N VAL A 247 1.32 21.14 23.80
CA VAL A 247 2.30 22.23 23.92
C VAL A 247 1.65 23.49 24.49
N ILE A 248 0.48 23.90 23.99
CA ILE A 248 -0.27 25.07 24.50
C ILE A 248 -0.63 24.92 25.98
N ARG A 249 -1.05 23.71 26.42
CA ARG A 249 -1.34 23.42 27.83
C ARG A 249 -0.08 23.45 28.70
N LEU A 250 1.05 22.94 28.19
CA LEU A 250 2.34 22.96 28.90
C LEU A 250 2.88 24.39 29.06
N THR A 251 2.69 25.27 28.10
CA THR A 251 3.10 26.71 28.15
C THR A 251 2.15 27.58 28.97
N GLY A 252 1.07 27.00 29.54
CA GLY A 252 0.16 27.72 30.44
C GLY A 252 -0.79 28.72 29.77
N ARG A 253 -0.94 28.68 28.44
CA ARG A 253 -1.83 29.58 27.69
C ARG A 253 -3.32 29.21 27.76
N VAL A 254 -3.62 28.02 28.24
CA VAL A 254 -5.01 27.57 28.52
C VAL A 254 -5.06 27.11 29.97
N ARG A 255 -5.75 27.88 30.80
CA ARG A 255 -6.20 27.48 32.14
C ARG A 255 -7.51 26.76 32.07
#